data_41cf021fe2149750bfa067c6009aab83
#
_entry.id   41cf021fe2149750bfa067c6009aab83
#
_cell.length_a   1.000
_cell.length_b   1.000
_cell.length_c   1.000
_cell.angle_alpha   90.00
_cell.angle_beta   90.00
_cell.angle_gamma   90.00
#
_symmetry.space_group_name_H-M   'P 1'
#
loop_
_entity.id
_entity.type
_entity.pdbx_description
1 polymer ?
#
loop_
_entity_poly.entity_id
_entity_poly.type
_entity_poly.pdbx_seq_one_letter_code
_entity_poly.pdbx_strand_id
1 'polypeptide(L)'
;MHLTILGSGTNVHRTRAAAGYLVQTDQTLLLDFGPRTLMNLIKTGVDRHRITHILFSHYHADHFSDFITYLFDEIIYTKFEGGNRPPLTVMGPRGTTRLFKTMFGMLPGFDQAPFPIRYRDLSDRPLRLGSTKIIPGTVLHTPHLHCLGYRIEYRGHALAYSGDSQYCPSLVRLCGDVNLAVLDCSFPANRPNPAHLHAGQCGQVAHEAGSGKLVLSHFYPIAERYDVEAQAAEAFEGPIVAARDLLRIRI
;
A
#
# COMPACT_ATOMS: atom_id res chain seq x y z
N MET A 1 -15.98 1.92 -5.02
CA MET A 1 -14.64 1.43 -4.70
C MET A 1 -14.59 1.05 -3.23
N HIS A 2 -13.85 -0.02 -2.87
CA HIS A 2 -13.69 -0.43 -1.47
C HIS A 2 -12.20 -0.55 -1.14
N LEU A 3 -11.83 -0.10 0.05
CA LEU A 3 -10.51 -0.27 0.64
C LEU A 3 -10.63 -1.15 1.88
N THR A 4 -9.78 -2.17 2.00
CA THR A 4 -9.58 -2.92 3.25
C THR A 4 -8.13 -2.76 3.68
N ILE A 5 -7.91 -2.29 4.90
CA ILE A 5 -6.58 -2.19 5.52
C ILE A 5 -6.19 -3.60 5.97
N LEU A 6 -5.23 -4.23 5.31
CA LEU A 6 -4.72 -5.55 5.73
C LEU A 6 -3.69 -5.42 6.85
N GLY A 7 -2.96 -4.31 6.86
CA GLY A 7 -2.00 -3.99 7.89
C GLY A 7 -1.84 -2.49 8.02
N SER A 8 -1.88 -2.02 9.26
CA SER A 8 -1.91 -0.61 9.63
C SER A 8 -0.67 -0.15 10.43
N GLY A 9 0.26 -1.07 10.67
CA GLY A 9 1.50 -0.82 11.41
C GLY A 9 2.75 -1.06 10.58
N THR A 10 3.86 -1.26 11.29
CA THR A 10 5.17 -1.59 10.74
C THR A 10 5.61 -3.00 11.18
N ASN A 11 6.75 -3.49 10.69
CA ASN A 11 7.29 -4.80 11.09
C ASN A 11 7.63 -4.90 12.59
N VAL A 12 7.92 -3.78 13.25
CA VAL A 12 8.23 -3.73 14.69
C VAL A 12 6.98 -3.60 15.57
N HIS A 13 5.80 -3.44 14.98
CA HIS A 13 4.55 -3.32 15.74
C HIS A 13 4.10 -4.70 16.26
N ARG A 14 3.77 -4.81 17.55
CA ARG A 14 3.46 -6.10 18.19
C ARG A 14 2.08 -6.65 17.80
N THR A 15 1.10 -5.79 17.61
CA THR A 15 -0.31 -6.16 17.43
C THR A 15 -0.86 -5.89 16.05
N ARG A 16 -0.26 -4.96 15.27
CA ARG A 16 -0.66 -4.62 13.92
C ARG A 16 0.16 -5.39 12.89
N ALA A 17 -0.46 -5.80 11.79
CA ALA A 17 0.27 -6.26 10.62
C ALA A 17 0.99 -5.06 9.98
N ALA A 18 2.06 -5.33 9.24
CA ALA A 18 2.78 -4.30 8.50
C ALA A 18 1.98 -3.79 7.29
N ALA A 19 2.54 -2.87 6.50
CA ALA A 19 1.82 -2.20 5.44
C ALA A 19 1.23 -3.17 4.40
N GLY A 20 -0.07 -3.03 4.13
CA GLY A 20 -0.76 -3.76 3.09
C GLY A 20 -2.22 -3.36 2.98
N TYR A 21 -2.69 -3.15 1.74
CA TYR A 21 -4.01 -2.59 1.49
C TYR A 21 -4.65 -3.28 0.29
N LEU A 22 -5.88 -3.75 0.47
CA LEU A 22 -6.68 -4.38 -0.58
C LEU A 22 -7.64 -3.34 -1.16
N VAL A 23 -7.50 -3.04 -2.44
CA VAL A 23 -8.38 -2.13 -3.17
C VAL A 23 -9.23 -2.92 -4.15
N GLN A 24 -10.54 -2.80 -4.05
CA GLN A 24 -11.50 -3.46 -4.92
C GLN A 24 -12.29 -2.45 -5.75
N THR A 25 -12.17 -2.59 -7.07
CA THR A 25 -12.87 -1.83 -8.11
C THR A 25 -13.55 -2.82 -9.06
N ASP A 26 -13.38 -2.69 -10.37
CA ASP A 26 -13.51 -3.79 -11.34
C ASP A 26 -12.27 -4.70 -11.36
N GLN A 27 -11.27 -4.34 -10.57
CA GLN A 27 -10.04 -5.07 -10.32
C GLN A 27 -9.90 -5.37 -8.82
N THR A 28 -9.14 -6.41 -8.47
CA THR A 28 -8.69 -6.67 -7.10
C THR A 28 -7.20 -6.44 -7.04
N LEU A 29 -6.81 -5.37 -6.34
CA LEU A 29 -5.42 -4.87 -6.29
C LEU A 29 -4.89 -4.97 -4.88
N LEU A 30 -3.61 -5.28 -4.71
CA LEU A 30 -2.88 -5.07 -3.47
C LEU A 30 -1.94 -3.88 -3.62
N LEU A 31 -1.93 -3.00 -2.62
CA LEU A 31 -0.91 -1.97 -2.44
C LEU A 31 -0.07 -2.39 -1.25
N ASP A 32 1.20 -2.68 -1.49
CA ASP A 32 2.14 -3.29 -0.57
C ASP A 32 1.66 -4.64 0.01
N PHE A 33 2.57 -5.43 0.55
CA PHE A 33 2.27 -6.76 1.08
C PHE A 33 3.30 -7.16 2.14
N GLY A 34 3.28 -6.43 3.26
CA GLY A 34 4.19 -6.62 4.39
C GLY A 34 3.80 -7.77 5.31
N PRO A 35 4.62 -8.09 6.31
CA PRO A 35 4.42 -9.21 7.23
C PRO A 35 3.05 -9.22 7.91
N ARG A 36 2.42 -10.39 7.98
CA ARG A 36 1.09 -10.70 8.54
C ARG A 36 -0.09 -10.24 7.70
N THR A 37 0.11 -9.56 6.58
CA THR A 37 -0.98 -9.12 5.70
C THR A 37 -1.59 -10.27 4.91
N LEU A 38 -0.85 -11.32 4.58
CA LEU A 38 -1.40 -12.53 3.96
C LEU A 38 -2.45 -13.20 4.86
N MET A 39 -2.16 -13.34 6.15
CA MET A 39 -3.13 -13.90 7.10
C MET A 39 -4.38 -13.03 7.24
N ASN A 40 -4.21 -11.71 7.21
CA ASN A 40 -5.34 -10.80 7.24
C ASN A 40 -6.11 -10.80 5.92
N LEU A 41 -5.45 -10.95 4.78
CA LEU A 41 -6.11 -11.14 3.49
C LEU A 41 -7.00 -12.39 3.50
N ILE A 42 -6.51 -13.51 4.00
CA ILE A 42 -7.29 -14.75 4.15
C ILE A 42 -8.53 -14.52 5.03
N LYS A 43 -8.39 -13.80 6.16
CA LYS A 43 -9.51 -13.47 7.06
C LYS A 43 -10.57 -12.56 6.41
N THR A 44 -10.24 -11.83 5.34
CA THR A 44 -11.26 -11.02 4.63
C THR A 44 -12.31 -11.85 3.93
N GLY A 45 -12.01 -13.12 3.62
CA GLY A 45 -12.83 -14.00 2.78
C GLY A 45 -12.77 -13.65 1.28
N VAL A 46 -11.94 -12.69 0.89
CA VAL A 46 -11.72 -12.39 -0.54
C VAL A 46 -10.89 -13.51 -1.15
N ASP A 47 -11.30 -13.98 -2.32
CA ASP A 47 -10.55 -15.00 -3.05
C ASP A 47 -9.18 -14.47 -3.46
N ARG A 48 -8.14 -14.83 -2.71
CA ARG A 48 -6.76 -14.38 -2.93
C ARG A 48 -6.19 -14.85 -4.28
N HIS A 49 -6.70 -15.97 -4.81
CA HIS A 49 -6.26 -16.50 -6.09
C HIS A 49 -6.72 -15.65 -7.29
N ARG A 50 -7.67 -14.74 -7.08
CA ARG A 50 -8.15 -13.78 -8.08
C ARG A 50 -7.41 -12.44 -8.06
N ILE A 51 -6.43 -12.25 -7.19
CA ILE A 51 -5.59 -11.06 -7.19
C ILE A 51 -4.68 -11.12 -8.41
N THR A 52 -4.81 -10.14 -9.28
CA THR A 52 -4.08 -10.07 -10.56
C THR A 52 -2.97 -9.03 -10.57
N HIS A 53 -3.03 -8.06 -9.64
CA HIS A 53 -2.09 -6.95 -9.61
C HIS A 53 -1.64 -6.64 -8.19
N ILE A 54 -0.33 -6.53 -7.99
CA ILE A 54 0.29 -6.06 -6.76
C ILE A 54 1.16 -4.85 -7.11
N LEU A 55 0.98 -3.76 -6.37
CA LEU A 55 1.71 -2.51 -6.54
C LEU A 55 2.53 -2.24 -5.27
N PHE A 56 3.83 -2.23 -5.39
CA PHE A 56 4.74 -1.91 -4.30
C PHE A 56 5.11 -0.43 -4.30
N SER A 57 5.03 0.21 -3.14
CA SER A 57 5.49 1.58 -2.94
C SER A 57 7.01 1.66 -2.95
N HIS A 58 7.67 0.75 -2.26
CA HIS A 58 9.12 0.61 -2.18
C HIS A 58 9.50 -0.78 -1.63
N TYR A 59 10.79 -1.03 -1.33
CA TYR A 59 11.29 -2.35 -0.98
C TYR A 59 11.91 -2.45 0.42
N HIS A 60 11.40 -1.72 1.41
CA HIS A 60 11.61 -2.11 2.80
C HIS A 60 10.84 -3.40 3.11
N ALA A 61 11.42 -4.24 3.97
CA ALA A 61 10.88 -5.58 4.21
C ALA A 61 9.42 -5.58 4.72
N ASP A 62 9.02 -4.55 5.43
CA ASP A 62 7.66 -4.40 5.94
C ASP A 62 6.62 -3.98 4.88
N HIS A 63 7.04 -3.83 3.62
CA HIS A 63 6.14 -3.54 2.50
C HIS A 63 6.00 -4.70 1.52
N PHE A 64 6.91 -5.71 1.54
CA PHE A 64 6.83 -6.75 0.50
C PHE A 64 7.08 -8.19 0.98
N SER A 65 7.50 -8.45 2.22
CA SER A 65 7.97 -9.79 2.62
C SER A 65 6.91 -10.87 2.51
N ASP A 66 5.63 -10.59 2.81
CA ASP A 66 4.56 -11.59 2.66
C ASP A 66 4.28 -11.95 1.20
N PHE A 67 4.74 -11.14 0.23
CA PHE A 67 4.65 -11.49 -1.18
C PHE A 67 5.41 -12.78 -1.50
N ILE A 68 6.52 -13.03 -0.84
CA ILE A 68 7.31 -14.27 -1.01
C ILE A 68 6.44 -15.48 -0.62
N THR A 69 5.85 -15.43 0.57
CA THR A 69 4.97 -16.49 1.08
C THR A 69 3.71 -16.64 0.21
N TYR A 70 3.09 -15.53 -0.17
CA TYR A 70 1.93 -15.53 -1.04
C TYR A 70 2.22 -16.16 -2.41
N LEU A 71 3.34 -15.79 -3.05
CA LEU A 71 3.68 -16.35 -4.35
C LEU A 71 3.94 -17.86 -4.27
N PHE A 72 4.57 -18.31 -3.19
CA PHE A 72 4.77 -19.74 -2.96
C PHE A 72 3.44 -20.48 -2.73
N ASP A 73 2.52 -19.91 -1.94
CA ASP A 73 1.16 -20.44 -1.75
C ASP A 73 0.41 -20.58 -3.09
N GLU A 74 0.51 -19.57 -3.98
CA GLU A 74 -0.11 -19.61 -5.31
C GLU A 74 0.49 -20.68 -6.23
N ILE A 75 1.79 -20.94 -6.13
CA ILE A 75 2.47 -22.01 -6.84
C ILE A 75 1.97 -23.37 -6.35
N ILE A 76 1.89 -23.57 -5.03
CA ILE A 76 1.37 -24.80 -4.41
C ILE A 76 -0.09 -25.03 -4.82
N TYR A 77 -0.95 -24.03 -4.69
CA TYR A 77 -2.36 -24.09 -5.08
C TYR A 77 -2.53 -24.53 -6.54
N THR A 78 -1.78 -23.92 -7.44
CA THR A 78 -1.91 -24.24 -8.87
C THR A 78 -1.29 -25.60 -9.23
N LYS A 79 -0.17 -25.95 -8.60
CA LYS A 79 0.63 -27.15 -9.00
C LYS A 79 0.11 -28.44 -8.36
N PHE A 80 -0.38 -28.35 -7.11
CA PHE A 80 -0.71 -29.53 -6.30
C PHE A 80 -2.18 -29.64 -5.91
N GLU A 81 -2.92 -28.52 -5.85
CA GLU A 81 -4.34 -28.52 -5.49
C GLU A 81 -5.26 -28.42 -6.72
N GLY A 82 -4.70 -28.43 -7.94
CA GLY A 82 -5.47 -28.33 -9.19
C GLY A 82 -6.11 -26.96 -9.42
N GLY A 83 -5.64 -25.94 -8.70
CA GLY A 83 -6.14 -24.59 -8.83
C GLY A 83 -5.79 -23.95 -10.16
N ASN A 84 -6.63 -23.03 -10.59
CA ASN A 84 -6.40 -22.21 -11.79
C ASN A 84 -6.47 -20.74 -11.41
N ARG A 85 -5.38 -20.02 -11.62
CA ARG A 85 -5.32 -18.59 -11.35
C ARG A 85 -4.99 -17.78 -12.60
N PRO A 86 -5.49 -16.53 -12.71
CA PRO A 86 -5.11 -15.62 -13.77
C PRO A 86 -3.62 -15.21 -13.66
N PRO A 87 -3.02 -14.66 -14.73
CA PRO A 87 -1.68 -14.09 -14.67
C PRO A 87 -1.54 -13.06 -13.55
N LEU A 88 -0.38 -13.05 -12.89
CA LEU A 88 -0.04 -12.06 -11.86
C LEU A 88 0.87 -10.98 -12.45
N THR A 89 0.53 -9.73 -12.25
CA THR A 89 1.39 -8.59 -12.58
C THR A 89 1.84 -7.90 -11.30
N VAL A 90 3.14 -7.83 -11.10
CA VAL A 90 3.80 -7.16 -9.98
C VAL A 90 4.41 -5.87 -10.49
N MET A 91 4.02 -4.77 -9.92
CA MET A 91 4.43 -3.43 -10.33
C MET A 91 5.02 -2.67 -9.15
N GLY A 92 5.95 -1.76 -9.43
CA GLY A 92 6.54 -0.95 -8.38
C GLY A 92 7.59 0.02 -8.94
N PRO A 93 8.39 0.66 -8.09
CA PRO A 93 9.38 1.64 -8.49
C PRO A 93 10.47 1.01 -9.36
N ARG A 94 11.31 1.87 -9.92
CA ARG A 94 12.46 1.44 -10.73
C ARG A 94 13.30 0.38 -9.99
N GLY A 95 13.55 -0.74 -10.65
CA GLY A 95 14.28 -1.89 -10.09
C GLY A 95 13.40 -3.08 -9.70
N THR A 96 12.08 -2.95 -9.72
CA THR A 96 11.10 -4.04 -9.46
C THR A 96 11.42 -5.30 -10.25
N THR A 97 11.57 -5.15 -11.55
CA THR A 97 11.82 -6.27 -12.45
C THR A 97 13.13 -6.99 -12.10
N ARG A 98 14.19 -6.21 -11.85
CA ARG A 98 15.50 -6.77 -11.49
C ARG A 98 15.45 -7.48 -10.15
N LEU A 99 14.86 -6.83 -9.11
CA LEU A 99 14.77 -7.37 -7.76
C LEU A 99 14.10 -8.74 -7.77
N PHE A 100 12.87 -8.82 -8.27
CA PHE A 100 12.09 -10.06 -8.18
C PHE A 100 12.60 -11.16 -9.11
N LYS A 101 13.08 -10.83 -10.32
CA LYS A 101 13.73 -11.83 -11.17
C LYS A 101 14.97 -12.42 -10.53
N THR A 102 15.82 -11.60 -9.92
CA THR A 102 17.02 -12.08 -9.23
C THR A 102 16.65 -12.91 -7.99
N MET A 103 15.79 -12.37 -7.13
CA MET A 103 15.40 -13.03 -5.89
C MET A 103 14.74 -14.39 -6.15
N PHE A 104 13.74 -14.44 -7.03
CA PHE A 104 13.02 -15.68 -7.32
C PHE A 104 13.79 -16.65 -8.19
N GLY A 105 14.76 -16.18 -8.99
CA GLY A 105 15.71 -17.05 -9.68
C GLY A 105 16.70 -17.76 -8.76
N MET A 106 16.86 -17.27 -7.51
CA MET A 106 17.73 -17.89 -6.50
C MET A 106 16.95 -18.75 -5.49
N LEU A 107 15.64 -18.60 -5.39
CA LEU A 107 14.82 -19.33 -4.43
C LEU A 107 14.27 -20.61 -5.06
N PRO A 108 14.49 -21.80 -4.44
CA PRO A 108 13.98 -23.05 -4.96
C PRO A 108 12.45 -23.05 -5.13
N GLY A 109 11.96 -23.51 -6.26
CA GLY A 109 10.54 -23.68 -6.54
C GLY A 109 9.81 -22.46 -7.11
N PHE A 110 10.46 -21.30 -7.18
CA PHE A 110 9.86 -20.07 -7.74
C PHE A 110 10.13 -19.91 -9.26
N ASP A 111 11.18 -20.51 -9.77
CA ASP A 111 11.59 -20.48 -11.17
C ASP A 111 10.61 -21.19 -12.12
N GLN A 112 9.75 -22.05 -11.58
CA GLN A 112 8.79 -22.89 -12.31
C GLN A 112 7.33 -22.58 -11.93
N ALA A 113 6.98 -21.32 -11.73
CA ALA A 113 5.61 -20.95 -11.46
C ALA A 113 4.69 -21.41 -12.62
N PRO A 114 3.61 -22.18 -12.33
CA PRO A 114 2.75 -22.76 -13.36
C PRO A 114 1.77 -21.76 -14.00
N PHE A 115 1.93 -20.48 -13.71
CA PHE A 115 1.15 -19.37 -14.26
C PHE A 115 2.06 -18.20 -14.63
N PRO A 116 1.63 -17.34 -15.56
CA PRO A 116 2.44 -16.21 -15.98
C PRO A 116 2.61 -15.16 -14.86
N ILE A 117 3.85 -14.79 -14.56
CA ILE A 117 4.18 -13.67 -13.67
C ILE A 117 4.88 -12.60 -14.51
N ARG A 118 4.38 -11.37 -14.42
CA ARG A 118 4.93 -10.20 -15.10
C ARG A 118 5.43 -9.20 -14.08
N TYR A 119 6.67 -8.75 -14.21
CA TYR A 119 7.25 -7.68 -13.40
C TYR A 119 7.33 -6.40 -14.22
N ARG A 120 6.95 -5.28 -13.65
CA ARG A 120 6.95 -3.99 -14.34
C ARG A 120 7.46 -2.88 -13.45
N ASP A 121 8.50 -2.19 -13.90
CA ASP A 121 8.96 -0.94 -13.33
C ASP A 121 7.99 0.18 -13.73
N LEU A 122 7.54 0.96 -12.74
CA LEU A 122 6.66 2.11 -12.95
C LEU A 122 7.46 3.41 -12.97
N SER A 123 6.94 4.37 -13.71
CA SER A 123 7.29 5.79 -13.66
C SER A 123 6.02 6.58 -13.30
N ASP A 124 6.12 7.90 -13.18
CA ASP A 124 4.97 8.78 -12.89
C ASP A 124 3.91 8.83 -14.02
N ARG A 125 3.97 7.89 -14.97
CA ARG A 125 2.99 7.82 -16.06
C ARG A 125 1.76 7.04 -15.65
N PRO A 126 0.55 7.60 -15.83
CA PRO A 126 -0.70 6.89 -15.56
C PRO A 126 -0.82 5.60 -16.40
N LEU A 127 -1.47 4.59 -15.81
CA LEU A 127 -1.85 3.36 -16.48
C LEU A 127 -3.31 3.01 -16.19
N ARG A 128 -3.89 2.14 -17.01
CA ARG A 128 -5.26 1.64 -16.83
C ARG A 128 -5.27 0.13 -16.71
N LEU A 129 -6.10 -0.36 -15.80
CA LEU A 129 -6.45 -1.75 -15.61
C LEU A 129 -7.98 -1.84 -15.66
N GLY A 130 -8.51 -2.26 -16.80
CA GLY A 130 -9.95 -2.16 -17.04
C GLY A 130 -10.42 -0.69 -16.93
N SER A 131 -11.44 -0.43 -16.12
CA SER A 131 -11.95 0.91 -15.85
C SER A 131 -11.18 1.64 -14.74
N THR A 132 -10.29 0.96 -14.04
CA THR A 132 -9.46 1.52 -12.97
C THR A 132 -8.26 2.24 -13.57
N LYS A 133 -8.05 3.52 -13.21
CA LYS A 133 -6.87 4.29 -13.55
C LYS A 133 -5.95 4.37 -12.34
N ILE A 134 -4.67 4.11 -12.55
CA ILE A 134 -3.61 4.17 -11.55
C ILE A 134 -2.62 5.26 -11.97
N ILE A 135 -2.33 6.17 -11.06
CA ILE A 135 -1.38 7.26 -11.24
C ILE A 135 -0.31 7.08 -10.16
N PRO A 136 0.86 6.52 -10.50
CA PRO A 136 2.00 6.54 -9.60
C PRO A 136 2.53 7.98 -9.46
N GLY A 137 3.05 8.32 -8.31
CA GLY A 137 3.74 9.59 -8.08
C GLY A 137 4.96 9.37 -7.20
N THR A 138 6.10 9.91 -7.62
CA THR A 138 7.33 9.84 -6.79
C THR A 138 7.14 10.59 -5.48
N VAL A 139 7.41 9.93 -4.37
CA VAL A 139 7.41 10.50 -3.02
C VAL A 139 8.82 10.44 -2.40
N LEU A 140 9.05 11.20 -1.35
CA LEU A 140 10.33 11.27 -0.65
C LEU A 140 10.26 10.41 0.61
N HIS A 141 11.19 9.48 0.77
CA HIS A 141 11.32 8.68 1.98
C HIS A 141 12.79 8.60 2.41
N THR A 142 13.58 7.78 1.77
CA THR A 142 15.02 7.69 2.01
C THR A 142 15.82 8.04 0.76
N PRO A 143 17.04 8.63 0.89
CA PRO A 143 17.81 9.10 -0.25
C PRO A 143 18.18 8.03 -1.29
N HIS A 144 18.18 6.76 -0.89
CA HIS A 144 18.70 5.67 -1.72
C HIS A 144 17.58 4.82 -2.34
N LEU A 145 16.31 5.12 -2.04
CA LEU A 145 15.15 4.39 -2.58
C LEU A 145 14.33 5.30 -3.48
N HIS A 146 13.95 4.76 -4.64
CA HIS A 146 12.88 5.33 -5.43
C HIS A 146 11.56 4.85 -4.84
N CYS A 147 10.79 5.75 -4.24
CA CYS A 147 9.53 5.44 -3.58
C CYS A 147 8.35 6.04 -4.36
N LEU A 148 7.25 5.30 -4.42
CA LEU A 148 6.03 5.69 -5.11
C LEU A 148 4.85 5.74 -4.13
N GLY A 149 4.06 6.79 -4.21
CA GLY A 149 2.67 6.77 -3.80
C GLY A 149 1.77 6.44 -5.00
N TYR A 150 0.51 6.14 -4.75
CA TYR A 150 -0.45 5.76 -5.78
C TYR A 150 -1.75 6.54 -5.62
N ARG A 151 -2.24 7.11 -6.73
CA ARG A 151 -3.63 7.57 -6.84
C ARG A 151 -4.40 6.57 -7.70
N ILE A 152 -5.54 6.10 -7.20
CA ILE A 152 -6.42 5.14 -7.87
C ILE A 152 -7.75 5.80 -8.11
N GLU A 153 -8.15 5.89 -9.37
CA GLU A 153 -9.41 6.49 -9.80
C GLU A 153 -10.33 5.42 -10.42
N TYR A 154 -11.59 5.40 -9.97
CA TYR A 154 -12.60 4.47 -10.47
C TYR A 154 -14.00 5.07 -10.35
N ARG A 155 -14.72 5.21 -11.48
CA ARG A 155 -16.12 5.68 -11.55
C ARG A 155 -16.37 6.99 -10.78
N GLY A 156 -15.51 7.99 -10.96
CA GLY A 156 -15.64 9.30 -10.30
C GLY A 156 -15.14 9.35 -8.85
N HIS A 157 -14.68 8.24 -8.29
CA HIS A 157 -14.06 8.20 -6.97
C HIS A 157 -12.54 8.08 -7.07
N ALA A 158 -11.82 8.69 -6.13
CA ALA A 158 -10.38 8.67 -6.06
C ALA A 158 -9.88 8.31 -4.65
N LEU A 159 -8.86 7.47 -4.61
CA LEU A 159 -8.09 7.08 -3.42
C LEU A 159 -6.63 7.47 -3.65
N ALA A 160 -5.97 8.11 -2.68
CA ALA A 160 -4.51 8.23 -2.64
C ALA A 160 -3.91 7.37 -1.52
N TYR A 161 -2.77 6.75 -1.79
CA TYR A 161 -1.93 6.03 -0.84
C TYR A 161 -0.51 6.58 -0.93
N SER A 162 0.05 7.03 0.19
CA SER A 162 1.37 7.66 0.21
C SER A 162 2.53 6.68 0.02
N GLY A 163 2.38 5.39 0.39
CA GLY A 163 3.54 4.60 0.80
C GLY A 163 4.20 5.26 2.01
N ASP A 164 5.46 4.94 2.29
CA ASP A 164 6.26 5.69 3.25
C ASP A 164 6.72 7.01 2.62
N SER A 165 6.50 8.10 3.31
CA SER A 165 6.80 9.42 2.77
C SER A 165 7.12 10.45 3.85
N GLN A 166 8.02 11.34 3.50
CA GLN A 166 8.14 12.66 4.11
C GLN A 166 7.06 13.59 3.53
N TYR A 167 6.83 14.73 4.17
CA TYR A 167 6.09 15.80 3.54
C TYR A 167 6.82 16.27 2.26
N CYS A 168 6.12 16.25 1.14
CA CYS A 168 6.63 16.77 -0.13
C CYS A 168 5.50 17.24 -1.07
N PRO A 169 5.77 18.23 -1.94
CA PRO A 169 4.75 18.75 -2.86
C PRO A 169 4.17 17.72 -3.83
N SER A 170 4.94 16.69 -4.17
CA SER A 170 4.45 15.59 -5.04
C SER A 170 3.38 14.75 -4.33
N LEU A 171 3.50 14.52 -3.01
CA LEU A 171 2.47 13.85 -2.23
C LEU A 171 1.20 14.69 -2.14
N VAL A 172 1.31 15.99 -1.90
CA VAL A 172 0.15 16.90 -1.89
C VAL A 172 -0.59 16.84 -3.23
N ARG A 173 0.14 16.92 -4.36
CA ARG A 173 -0.48 16.77 -5.69
C ARG A 173 -1.14 15.41 -5.91
N LEU A 174 -0.53 14.33 -5.43
CA LEU A 174 -1.09 12.97 -5.53
C LEU A 174 -2.42 12.85 -4.80
N CYS A 175 -2.52 13.52 -3.64
CA CYS A 175 -3.71 13.58 -2.79
C CYS A 175 -4.75 14.62 -3.22
N GLY A 176 -4.51 15.37 -4.31
CA GLY A 176 -5.38 16.47 -4.76
C GLY A 176 -6.82 16.02 -5.01
N ASP A 177 -7.79 16.58 -4.29
CA ASP A 177 -9.24 16.36 -4.43
C ASP A 177 -9.65 14.87 -4.40
N VAL A 178 -8.91 14.01 -3.67
CA VAL A 178 -9.32 12.60 -3.51
C VAL A 178 -10.46 12.47 -2.50
N ASN A 179 -11.31 11.46 -2.68
CA ASN A 179 -12.32 11.12 -1.69
C ASN A 179 -11.69 10.57 -0.41
N LEU A 180 -10.54 9.89 -0.52
CA LEU A 180 -9.84 9.27 0.59
C LEU A 180 -8.33 9.35 0.39
N ALA A 181 -7.61 9.94 1.36
CA ALA A 181 -6.16 9.86 1.45
C ALA A 181 -5.76 8.88 2.57
N VAL A 182 -4.91 7.90 2.26
CA VAL A 182 -4.28 6.98 3.22
C VAL A 182 -2.82 7.37 3.33
N LEU A 183 -2.44 7.93 4.47
CA LEU A 183 -1.11 8.50 4.67
C LEU A 183 -0.30 7.74 5.71
N ASP A 184 1.00 7.68 5.47
CA ASP A 184 2.01 7.29 6.44
C ASP A 184 1.93 8.22 7.66
N CYS A 185 1.57 7.68 8.82
CA CYS A 185 1.50 8.38 10.10
C CYS A 185 2.35 7.64 11.12
N SER A 186 3.61 7.48 10.79
CA SER A 186 4.54 6.67 11.58
C SER A 186 4.77 7.22 12.98
N PHE A 187 4.68 8.55 13.14
CA PHE A 187 5.06 9.24 14.37
C PHE A 187 4.03 10.28 14.83
N PRO A 188 3.94 10.55 16.13
CA PRO A 188 3.18 11.69 16.63
C PRO A 188 3.89 13.01 16.32
N ALA A 189 3.15 14.12 16.27
CA ALA A 189 3.66 15.43 15.87
C ALA A 189 4.81 15.95 16.77
N ASN A 190 4.78 15.61 18.05
CA ASN A 190 5.80 16.02 19.02
C ASN A 190 7.04 15.10 19.07
N ARG A 191 7.10 14.07 18.20
CA ARG A 191 8.24 13.18 18.04
C ARG A 191 8.50 12.85 16.58
N PRO A 192 8.76 13.85 15.73
CA PRO A 192 8.90 13.68 14.29
C PRO A 192 10.13 12.84 13.94
N ASN A 193 10.03 12.15 12.80
CA ASN A 193 11.14 11.45 12.16
C ASN A 193 11.32 12.02 10.75
N PRO A 194 12.55 12.34 10.29
CA PRO A 194 12.76 12.99 9.00
C PRO A 194 12.40 12.10 7.78
N ALA A 195 12.32 10.79 7.96
CA ALA A 195 12.02 9.87 6.86
C ALA A 195 10.52 9.60 6.65
N HIS A 196 9.67 10.01 7.59
CA HIS A 196 8.23 9.73 7.60
C HIS A 196 7.40 10.96 7.93
N LEU A 197 6.13 10.92 7.57
CA LEU A 197 5.16 11.90 8.07
C LEU A 197 4.88 11.65 9.56
N HIS A 198 4.54 12.71 10.25
CA HIS A 198 3.90 12.68 11.56
C HIS A 198 2.44 13.14 11.45
N ALA A 199 1.65 12.90 12.49
CA ALA A 199 0.21 13.14 12.50
C ALA A 199 -0.19 14.56 12.03
N GLY A 200 0.48 15.61 12.53
CA GLY A 200 0.20 17.00 12.08
C GLY A 200 0.49 17.22 10.59
N GLN A 201 1.57 16.63 10.06
CA GLN A 201 1.85 16.71 8.61
C GLN A 201 0.83 15.94 7.77
N CYS A 202 0.28 14.84 8.27
CA CYS A 202 -0.81 14.14 7.59
C CYS A 202 -2.04 15.05 7.46
N GLY A 203 -2.41 15.76 8.52
CA GLY A 203 -3.47 16.78 8.49
C GLY A 203 -3.15 17.89 7.49
N GLN A 204 -1.93 18.41 7.51
CA GLN A 204 -1.47 19.44 6.58
C GLN A 204 -1.58 19.00 5.11
N VAL A 205 -1.08 17.80 4.77
CA VAL A 205 -1.19 17.25 3.40
C VAL A 205 -2.64 17.12 2.98
N ALA A 206 -3.51 16.60 3.85
CA ALA A 206 -4.94 16.41 3.54
C ALA A 206 -5.65 17.74 3.32
N HIS A 207 -5.34 18.77 4.12
CA HIS A 207 -5.88 20.12 3.99
C HIS A 207 -5.43 20.78 2.68
N GLU A 208 -4.12 20.85 2.43
CA GLU A 208 -3.55 21.48 1.24
C GLU A 208 -4.00 20.79 -0.06
N ALA A 209 -4.22 19.48 0.00
CA ALA A 209 -4.70 18.68 -1.13
C ALA A 209 -6.22 18.76 -1.34
N GLY A 210 -7.00 19.32 -0.43
CA GLY A 210 -8.47 19.28 -0.51
C GLY A 210 -9.03 17.86 -0.40
N SER A 211 -8.37 16.95 0.32
CA SER A 211 -8.82 15.56 0.46
C SER A 211 -10.15 15.48 1.21
N GLY A 212 -11.08 14.63 0.78
CA GLY A 212 -12.39 14.49 1.41
C GLY A 212 -12.37 13.78 2.76
N LYS A 213 -11.43 12.84 2.96
CA LYS A 213 -11.25 12.05 4.18
C LYS A 213 -9.80 11.63 4.34
N LEU A 214 -9.31 11.62 5.58
CA LEU A 214 -7.96 11.20 5.93
C LEU A 214 -7.98 9.89 6.71
N VAL A 215 -7.14 8.93 6.29
CA VAL A 215 -6.82 7.71 7.04
C VAL A 215 -5.34 7.74 7.41
N LEU A 216 -5.07 7.73 8.70
CA LEU A 216 -3.73 7.64 9.27
C LEU A 216 -3.35 6.17 9.38
N SER A 217 -2.19 5.76 8.85
CA SER A 217 -1.76 4.35 8.83
C SER A 217 -0.25 4.24 9.01
N HIS A 218 0.30 3.03 8.96
CA HIS A 218 1.73 2.76 9.10
C HIS A 218 2.31 3.15 10.46
N PHE A 219 1.59 2.83 11.53
CA PHE A 219 1.98 3.25 12.88
C PHE A 219 3.21 2.50 13.40
N TYR A 220 4.20 3.24 13.87
CA TYR A 220 5.18 2.73 14.83
C TYR A 220 4.56 2.64 16.23
N PRO A 221 5.07 1.76 17.11
CA PRO A 221 4.51 1.61 18.47
C PRO A 221 4.44 2.90 19.29
N ILE A 222 5.30 3.87 18.97
CA ILE A 222 5.30 5.18 19.64
C ILE A 222 4.04 6.01 19.33
N ALA A 223 3.51 5.89 18.11
CA ALA A 223 2.33 6.65 17.70
C ALA A 223 1.09 6.30 18.54
N GLU A 224 0.97 5.04 19.00
CA GLU A 224 -0.17 4.59 19.83
C GLU A 224 -0.23 5.20 21.25
N ARG A 225 0.81 5.90 21.66
CA ARG A 225 0.85 6.60 22.96
C ARG A 225 0.26 8.01 22.89
N TYR A 226 -0.20 8.43 21.72
CA TYR A 226 -0.68 9.78 21.46
C TYR A 226 -2.00 9.75 20.69
N ASP A 227 -2.79 10.77 20.86
CA ASP A 227 -3.99 10.99 20.04
C ASP A 227 -3.57 11.59 18.69
N VAL A 228 -3.23 10.71 17.75
CA VAL A 228 -2.78 11.10 16.40
C VAL A 228 -3.91 11.70 15.56
N GLU A 229 -5.16 11.33 15.85
CA GLU A 229 -6.33 11.91 15.19
C GLU A 229 -6.52 13.37 15.62
N ALA A 230 -6.43 13.67 16.91
CA ALA A 230 -6.48 15.05 17.41
C ALA A 230 -5.32 15.90 16.87
N GLN A 231 -4.10 15.34 16.78
CA GLN A 231 -2.95 16.05 16.20
C GLN A 231 -3.13 16.36 14.71
N ALA A 232 -3.72 15.46 13.94
CA ALA A 232 -4.01 15.71 12.53
C ALA A 232 -5.16 16.72 12.35
N ALA A 233 -6.13 16.71 13.28
CA ALA A 233 -7.26 17.64 13.27
C ALA A 233 -6.87 19.10 13.52
N GLU A 234 -5.67 19.36 14.05
CA GLU A 234 -5.15 20.74 14.17
C GLU A 234 -4.98 21.43 12.81
N ALA A 235 -4.83 20.65 11.71
CA ALA A 235 -4.62 21.16 10.36
C ALA A 235 -5.68 20.73 9.34
N PHE A 236 -6.53 19.75 9.65
CA PHE A 236 -7.52 19.21 8.71
C PHE A 236 -8.90 19.08 9.40
N GLU A 237 -9.89 19.79 8.87
CA GLU A 237 -11.26 19.81 9.41
C GLU A 237 -12.14 18.65 8.92
N GLY A 238 -11.70 17.90 7.90
CA GLY A 238 -12.44 16.77 7.36
C GLY A 238 -12.41 15.54 8.26
N PRO A 239 -13.15 14.48 7.91
CA PRO A 239 -13.16 13.23 8.67
C PRO A 239 -11.79 12.57 8.73
N ILE A 240 -11.30 12.23 9.92
CA ILE A 240 -10.04 11.53 10.18
C ILE A 240 -10.33 10.17 10.80
N VAL A 241 -9.56 9.16 10.43
CA VAL A 241 -9.65 7.81 11.00
C VAL A 241 -8.24 7.25 11.21
N ALA A 242 -7.91 6.86 12.43
CA ALA A 242 -6.75 6.03 12.70
C ALA A 242 -7.04 4.59 12.20
N ALA A 243 -6.22 4.11 11.26
CA ALA A 243 -6.38 2.80 10.67
C ALA A 243 -6.22 1.68 11.71
N ARG A 244 -6.92 0.59 11.49
CA ARG A 244 -6.73 -0.69 12.17
C ARG A 244 -6.78 -1.81 11.16
N ASP A 245 -6.14 -2.90 11.48
CA ASP A 245 -6.18 -4.10 10.65
C ASP A 245 -7.62 -4.55 10.42
N LEU A 246 -7.92 -4.97 9.19
CA LEU A 246 -9.23 -5.39 8.70
C LEU A 246 -10.32 -4.29 8.67
N LEU A 247 -9.95 -3.01 8.88
CA LEU A 247 -10.88 -1.89 8.65
C LEU A 247 -11.27 -1.83 7.17
N ARG A 248 -12.58 -1.81 6.91
CA ARG A 248 -13.16 -1.67 5.56
C ARG A 248 -13.77 -0.29 5.38
N ILE A 249 -13.44 0.37 4.28
CA ILE A 249 -13.93 1.71 3.94
C ILE A 249 -14.54 1.65 2.53
N ARG A 250 -15.74 2.15 2.40
CA ARG A 250 -16.38 2.41 1.10
C ARG A 250 -16.04 3.85 0.67
N ILE A 251 -15.65 3.99 -0.60
CA ILE A 251 -15.26 5.24 -1.24
C ILE A 251 -16.23 5.53 -2.39
#